data_9f258e32c3c413733162146dd172e1dc
#
_entry.id   9f258e32c3c413733162146dd172e1dc
#
_cell.length_a   1.000
_cell.length_b   1.000
_cell.length_c   1.000
_cell.angle_alpha   90.00
_cell.angle_beta   90.00
_cell.angle_gamma   90.00
#
_symmetry.space_group_name_H-M   'P 1'
#
loop_
_entity.id
_entity.type
_entity.pdbx_description
1 polymer ?
#
loop_
_entity_poly.entity_id
_entity_poly.type
_entity_poly.pdbx_seq_one_letter_code
_entity_poly.pdbx_strand_id
1 'polypeptide(L)'
;LRDGTTVAIKVQRPDIEDRIRSDLHILYTLAHFISGKIELPGFYTPVGVVQEFEAAMKLELDFIQEARAIERFNGLFKDHPDITAPIVYQEYTTGRVLVLELLQGRPLSILDPSEQATVGPMMDKLIDATYLQVFEHGFFHGDPHPGNLMLLDDGRLAYLDFGITGTLTGEMQDTLMNLFMSLVYRDAESVAMTLYRAGATDELSLIHI
;
A
#
# COMPACT_ATOMS: atom_id res chain seq x y z
N LEU A 1 4.85 -20.64 19.77
CA LEU A 1 4.87 -20.04 21.11
C LEU A 1 4.96 -21.11 22.20
N ARG A 2 5.11 -20.69 23.46
CA ARG A 2 5.27 -21.68 24.57
C ARG A 2 4.01 -22.49 24.84
N ASP A 3 2.87 -22.01 24.43
CA ASP A 3 1.57 -22.69 24.53
C ASP A 3 1.29 -23.67 23.37
N GLY A 4 2.24 -23.83 22.45
CA GLY A 4 2.11 -24.68 21.28
C GLY A 4 1.54 -23.95 20.04
N THR A 5 1.18 -22.67 20.14
CA THR A 5 0.69 -21.88 18.99
C THR A 5 1.80 -21.71 17.94
N THR A 6 1.51 -22.05 16.69
CA THR A 6 2.42 -21.80 15.56
C THR A 6 2.20 -20.39 15.03
N VAL A 7 3.29 -19.66 14.79
CA VAL A 7 3.27 -18.27 14.36
C VAL A 7 4.18 -18.05 13.15
N ALA A 8 3.93 -17.01 12.39
CA ALA A 8 4.85 -16.46 11.40
C ALA A 8 5.71 -15.38 12.05
N ILE A 9 6.99 -15.37 11.76
CA ILE A 9 7.93 -14.39 12.32
C ILE A 9 8.66 -13.71 11.17
N LYS A 10 8.48 -12.38 11.06
CA LYS A 10 9.23 -11.50 10.14
C LYS A 10 10.37 -10.89 10.93
N VAL A 11 11.60 -11.06 10.47
CA VAL A 11 12.81 -10.58 11.15
C VAL A 11 13.60 -9.70 10.19
N GLN A 12 13.99 -8.52 10.63
CA GLN A 12 14.86 -7.66 9.85
C GLN A 12 16.22 -8.31 9.61
N ARG A 13 16.74 -8.15 8.40
CA ARG A 13 18.09 -8.59 8.09
C ARG A 13 19.10 -7.80 8.94
N PRO A 14 20.10 -8.47 9.50
CA PRO A 14 21.23 -7.77 10.12
C PRO A 14 21.82 -6.73 9.16
N ASP A 15 22.24 -5.59 9.68
CA ASP A 15 22.93 -4.51 8.95
C ASP A 15 22.10 -3.84 7.83
N ILE A 16 20.78 -4.05 7.77
CA ILE A 16 19.92 -3.44 6.75
C ILE A 16 19.94 -1.91 6.82
N GLU A 17 19.97 -1.34 8.02
CA GLU A 17 20.03 0.12 8.23
C GLU A 17 21.32 0.73 7.65
N ASP A 18 22.48 0.07 7.83
CA ASP A 18 23.77 0.55 7.32
C ASP A 18 23.83 0.45 5.79
N ARG A 19 23.24 -0.59 5.21
CA ARG A 19 23.11 -0.72 3.74
C ARG A 19 22.26 0.39 3.17
N ILE A 20 21.06 0.60 3.71
CA ILE A 20 20.15 1.66 3.25
C ILE A 20 20.82 3.03 3.40
N ARG A 21 21.53 3.30 4.50
CA ARG A 21 22.27 4.55 4.69
C ARG A 21 23.33 4.74 3.61
N SER A 22 24.05 3.69 3.24
CA SER A 22 25.04 3.74 2.16
C SER A 22 24.40 4.01 0.80
N ASP A 23 23.29 3.35 0.50
CA ASP A 23 22.55 3.53 -0.76
C ASP A 23 21.96 4.94 -0.83
N LEU A 24 21.37 5.45 0.25
CA LEU A 24 20.87 6.82 0.35
C LEU A 24 21.98 7.86 0.12
N HIS A 25 23.18 7.63 0.65
CA HIS A 25 24.31 8.53 0.40
C HIS A 25 24.65 8.65 -1.09
N ILE A 26 24.61 7.53 -1.81
CA ILE A 26 24.82 7.51 -3.26
C ILE A 26 23.69 8.27 -3.97
N LEU A 27 22.43 8.01 -3.60
CA LEU A 27 21.26 8.69 -4.18
C LEU A 27 21.30 10.20 -3.93
N TYR A 28 21.65 10.66 -2.73
CA TYR A 28 21.81 12.09 -2.43
C TYR A 28 22.92 12.72 -3.25
N THR A 29 24.07 12.04 -3.39
CA THR A 29 25.18 12.52 -4.21
C THR A 29 24.77 12.70 -5.67
N LEU A 30 24.06 11.71 -6.23
CA LEU A 30 23.52 11.77 -7.57
C LEU A 30 22.47 12.88 -7.72
N ALA A 31 21.53 12.98 -6.76
CA ALA A 31 20.50 14.01 -6.77
C ALA A 31 21.09 15.41 -6.76
N HIS A 32 22.10 15.67 -5.93
CA HIS A 32 22.81 16.94 -5.93
C HIS A 32 23.54 17.22 -7.25
N PHE A 33 24.13 16.20 -7.86
CA PHE A 33 24.85 16.35 -9.13
C PHE A 33 23.93 16.73 -10.30
N ILE A 34 22.70 16.21 -10.31
CA ILE A 34 21.70 16.50 -11.36
C ILE A 34 20.83 17.71 -11.03
N SER A 35 20.81 18.17 -9.78
CA SER A 35 20.09 19.37 -9.38
C SER A 35 20.61 20.59 -10.16
N GLY A 36 19.71 21.33 -10.78
CA GLY A 36 20.03 22.47 -11.67
C GLY A 36 20.37 22.08 -13.12
N LYS A 37 20.39 20.79 -13.46
CA LYS A 37 20.54 20.30 -14.86
C LYS A 37 19.25 19.70 -15.41
N ILE A 38 18.34 19.28 -14.54
CA ILE A 38 17.05 18.70 -14.87
C ILE A 38 15.98 19.48 -14.12
N GLU A 39 15.05 20.04 -14.85
CA GLU A 39 13.81 20.57 -14.29
C GLU A 39 12.80 19.43 -14.27
N LEU A 40 12.38 19.04 -13.05
CA LEU A 40 11.28 18.10 -12.90
C LEU A 40 9.95 18.86 -12.93
N PRO A 41 8.89 18.27 -13.50
CA PRO A 41 7.56 18.88 -13.49
C PRO A 41 7.06 19.14 -12.07
N GLY A 42 6.43 20.29 -11.85
CA GLY A 42 5.85 20.66 -10.56
C GLY A 42 6.89 21.05 -9.49
N PHE A 43 6.55 20.84 -8.25
CA PHE A 43 7.38 21.21 -7.07
C PHE A 43 8.46 20.20 -6.73
N TYR A 44 8.68 19.18 -7.54
CA TYR A 44 9.63 18.13 -7.26
C TYR A 44 11.06 18.56 -7.57
N THR A 45 11.96 18.37 -6.60
CA THR A 45 13.40 18.49 -6.83
C THR A 45 14.04 17.09 -6.74
N PRO A 46 15.17 16.84 -7.44
CA PRO A 46 15.87 15.55 -7.32
C PRO A 46 16.19 15.19 -5.86
N VAL A 47 16.58 16.18 -5.06
CA VAL A 47 16.84 15.98 -3.63
C VAL A 47 15.57 15.69 -2.85
N GLY A 48 14.47 16.39 -3.14
CA GLY A 48 13.17 16.15 -2.52
C GLY A 48 12.66 14.72 -2.75
N VAL A 49 12.82 14.20 -3.96
CA VAL A 49 12.47 12.79 -4.27
C VAL A 49 13.27 11.81 -3.41
N VAL A 50 14.57 12.06 -3.21
CA VAL A 50 15.40 11.20 -2.35
C VAL A 50 14.99 11.32 -0.87
N GLN A 51 14.58 12.52 -0.41
CA GLN A 51 14.06 12.72 0.94
C GLN A 51 12.76 11.95 1.19
N GLU A 52 11.83 11.99 0.25
CA GLU A 52 10.59 11.20 0.32
C GLU A 52 10.88 9.70 0.33
N PHE A 53 11.81 9.25 -0.52
CA PHE A 53 12.25 7.85 -0.52
C PHE A 53 12.88 7.44 0.81
N GLU A 54 13.73 8.28 1.40
CA GLU A 54 14.33 8.04 2.73
C GLU A 54 13.24 7.93 3.81
N ALA A 55 12.24 8.82 3.78
CA ALA A 55 11.13 8.79 4.73
C ALA A 55 10.31 7.50 4.60
N ALA A 56 10.00 7.08 3.38
CA ALA A 56 9.32 5.82 3.11
C ALA A 56 10.11 4.60 3.61
N MET A 57 11.42 4.56 3.33
CA MET A 57 12.29 3.47 3.80
C MET A 57 12.37 3.39 5.33
N LYS A 58 12.38 4.52 6.03
CA LYS A 58 12.38 4.52 7.50
C LYS A 58 11.09 3.93 8.08
N LEU A 59 9.95 4.19 7.45
CA LEU A 59 8.68 3.60 7.85
C LEU A 59 8.65 2.09 7.61
N GLU A 60 9.15 1.64 6.47
CA GLU A 60 9.25 0.22 6.10
C GLU A 60 10.15 -0.59 7.06
N LEU A 61 11.14 0.06 7.66
CA LEU A 61 12.04 -0.58 8.64
C LEU A 61 11.46 -0.67 10.05
N ASP A 62 10.32 -0.06 10.35
CA ASP A 62 9.74 -0.12 11.69
C ASP A 62 8.54 -1.07 11.74
N PHE A 63 8.78 -2.30 12.15
CA PHE A 63 7.72 -3.31 12.29
C PHE A 63 6.64 -2.97 13.33
N ILE A 64 6.85 -1.98 14.18
CA ILE A 64 5.77 -1.45 15.03
C ILE A 64 4.73 -0.70 14.20
N GLN A 65 5.15 0.01 13.14
CA GLN A 65 4.22 0.69 12.24
C GLN A 65 3.42 -0.33 11.43
N GLU A 66 4.09 -1.38 10.92
CA GLU A 66 3.42 -2.47 10.22
C GLU A 66 2.40 -3.18 11.12
N ALA A 67 2.77 -3.48 12.37
CA ALA A 67 1.86 -4.06 13.36
C ALA A 67 0.62 -3.20 13.60
N ARG A 68 0.79 -1.88 13.76
CA ARG A 68 -0.32 -0.93 13.92
C ARG A 68 -1.23 -0.87 12.68
N ALA A 69 -0.62 -0.92 11.48
CA ALA A 69 -1.37 -0.94 10.23
C ALA A 69 -2.24 -2.20 10.11
N ILE A 70 -1.70 -3.37 10.46
CA ILE A 70 -2.44 -4.64 10.51
C ILE A 70 -3.60 -4.55 11.51
N GLU A 71 -3.36 -4.06 12.73
CA GLU A 71 -4.41 -3.93 13.75
C GLU A 71 -5.51 -2.96 13.31
N ARG A 72 -5.12 -1.82 12.70
CA ARG A 72 -6.08 -0.87 12.14
C ARG A 72 -6.93 -1.54 11.07
N PHE A 73 -6.32 -2.26 10.14
CA PHE A 73 -7.02 -3.00 9.10
C PHE A 73 -7.99 -4.01 9.68
N ASN A 74 -7.54 -4.86 10.60
CA ASN A 74 -8.39 -5.82 11.28
C ASN A 74 -9.55 -5.18 12.04
N GLY A 75 -9.33 -3.99 12.63
CA GLY A 75 -10.38 -3.21 13.27
C GLY A 75 -11.45 -2.73 12.28
N LEU A 76 -11.05 -2.30 11.08
CA LEU A 76 -11.96 -1.83 10.04
C LEU A 76 -12.75 -2.99 9.40
N PHE A 77 -12.14 -4.15 9.25
CA PHE A 77 -12.73 -5.32 8.60
C PHE A 77 -13.20 -6.41 9.58
N LYS A 78 -13.30 -6.12 10.89
CA LYS A 78 -13.63 -7.11 11.94
C LYS A 78 -14.93 -7.88 11.69
N ASP A 79 -15.94 -7.22 11.11
CA ASP A 79 -17.26 -7.80 10.84
C ASP A 79 -17.42 -8.20 9.36
N HIS A 80 -16.36 -8.09 8.55
CA HIS A 80 -16.41 -8.45 7.14
C HIS A 80 -16.23 -9.96 6.96
N PRO A 81 -17.16 -10.63 6.23
CA PRO A 81 -17.14 -12.10 6.13
C PRO A 81 -15.98 -12.64 5.31
N ASP A 82 -15.46 -11.85 4.36
CA ASP A 82 -14.57 -12.32 3.32
C ASP A 82 -13.14 -11.76 3.37
N ILE A 83 -12.89 -10.72 4.19
CA ILE A 83 -11.62 -10.01 4.22
C ILE A 83 -11.00 -10.08 5.61
N THR A 84 -9.68 -10.32 5.66
CA THR A 84 -8.95 -10.40 6.93
C THR A 84 -7.47 -10.02 6.75
N ALA A 85 -6.77 -9.88 7.88
CA ALA A 85 -5.31 -9.87 7.96
C ALA A 85 -4.88 -10.71 9.18
N PRO A 86 -3.61 -11.14 9.28
CA PRO A 86 -3.15 -11.93 10.41
C PRO A 86 -3.30 -11.18 11.75
N ILE A 87 -3.50 -11.91 12.82
CA ILE A 87 -3.47 -11.35 14.18
C ILE A 87 -2.03 -11.04 14.54
N VAL A 88 -1.79 -9.85 15.13
CA VAL A 88 -0.47 -9.45 15.64
C VAL A 88 -0.30 -9.91 17.08
N TYR A 89 0.81 -10.58 17.38
CA TYR A 89 1.19 -10.91 18.76
C TYR A 89 2.09 -9.80 19.31
N GLN A 90 1.48 -8.75 19.85
CA GLN A 90 2.14 -7.53 20.31
C GLN A 90 3.23 -7.79 21.37
N GLU A 91 2.99 -8.74 22.28
CA GLU A 91 3.93 -9.09 23.36
C GLU A 91 5.28 -9.63 22.84
N TYR A 92 5.32 -10.13 21.59
CA TYR A 92 6.54 -10.66 20.95
C TYR A 92 7.04 -9.73 19.80
N THR A 93 6.31 -8.67 19.49
CA THR A 93 6.62 -7.76 18.40
C THR A 93 7.50 -6.61 18.88
N THR A 94 8.51 -6.27 18.09
CA THR A 94 9.44 -5.15 18.31
C THR A 94 9.69 -4.41 17.01
N GLY A 95 10.43 -3.30 17.01
CA GLY A 95 10.78 -2.60 15.77
C GLY A 95 11.52 -3.46 14.73
N ARG A 96 12.12 -4.59 15.14
CA ARG A 96 12.91 -5.47 14.26
C ARG A 96 12.36 -6.89 14.12
N VAL A 97 11.34 -7.24 14.87
CA VAL A 97 10.70 -8.56 14.86
C VAL A 97 9.19 -8.36 14.88
N LEU A 98 8.50 -8.89 13.91
CA LEU A 98 7.05 -8.90 13.85
C LEU A 98 6.55 -10.33 13.96
N VAL A 99 5.69 -10.59 14.94
CA VAL A 99 5.13 -11.91 15.20
C VAL A 99 3.64 -11.91 14.89
N LEU A 100 3.27 -12.77 13.96
CA LEU A 100 1.94 -12.81 13.37
C LEU A 100 1.32 -14.20 13.48
N GLU A 101 0.01 -14.26 13.41
CA GLU A 101 -0.73 -15.49 13.17
C GLU A 101 -0.24 -16.15 11.88
N LEU A 102 -0.02 -17.47 11.94
CA LEU A 102 0.26 -18.26 10.75
C LEU A 102 -1.06 -18.63 10.07
N LEU A 103 -1.39 -17.92 9.01
CA LEU A 103 -2.58 -18.20 8.21
C LEU A 103 -2.37 -19.44 7.33
N GLN A 104 -3.46 -20.20 7.14
CA GLN A 104 -3.48 -21.38 6.26
C GLN A 104 -4.21 -21.05 4.96
N GLY A 105 -3.55 -21.29 3.82
CA GLY A 105 -4.11 -20.95 2.52
C GLY A 105 -3.07 -20.96 1.42
N ARG A 106 -3.45 -20.46 0.24
CA ARG A 106 -2.59 -20.37 -0.96
C ARG A 106 -2.33 -18.90 -1.31
N PRO A 107 -1.06 -18.46 -1.37
CA PRO A 107 -0.73 -17.13 -1.93
C PRO A 107 -1.28 -16.98 -3.35
N LEU A 108 -1.77 -15.80 -3.69
CA LEU A 108 -2.33 -15.54 -5.02
C LEU A 108 -1.26 -15.65 -6.12
N SER A 109 0.00 -15.41 -5.78
CA SER A 109 1.13 -15.53 -6.72
C SER A 109 1.35 -16.93 -7.28
N ILE A 110 0.83 -17.97 -6.62
CA ILE A 110 0.95 -19.37 -7.07
C ILE A 110 -0.36 -19.95 -7.62
N LEU A 111 -1.45 -19.18 -7.65
CA LEU A 111 -2.70 -19.61 -8.26
C LEU A 111 -2.55 -19.64 -9.79
N ASP A 112 -3.03 -20.72 -10.40
CA ASP A 112 -3.04 -20.82 -11.87
C ASP A 112 -4.18 -19.92 -12.42
N PRO A 113 -3.89 -18.98 -13.34
CA PRO A 113 -4.92 -18.16 -13.99
C PRO A 113 -6.01 -18.98 -14.71
N SER A 114 -5.77 -20.24 -15.04
CA SER A 114 -6.75 -21.15 -15.63
C SER A 114 -7.80 -21.65 -14.62
N GLU A 115 -7.55 -21.51 -13.30
CA GLU A 115 -8.50 -21.82 -12.23
C GLU A 115 -9.62 -20.75 -12.14
N GLN A 116 -10.36 -20.51 -13.21
CA GLN A 116 -11.36 -19.43 -13.29
C GLN A 116 -12.41 -19.49 -12.18
N ALA A 117 -12.80 -20.69 -11.76
CA ALA A 117 -13.76 -20.88 -10.67
C ALA A 117 -13.26 -20.34 -9.31
N THR A 118 -11.94 -20.24 -9.13
CA THR A 118 -11.30 -19.71 -7.92
C THR A 118 -10.94 -18.24 -8.08
N VAL A 119 -10.37 -17.87 -9.23
CA VAL A 119 -9.85 -16.53 -9.50
C VAL A 119 -10.98 -15.48 -9.62
N GLY A 120 -12.08 -15.80 -10.27
CA GLY A 120 -13.20 -14.86 -10.45
C GLY A 120 -13.78 -14.35 -9.12
N PRO A 121 -14.31 -15.22 -8.24
CA PRO A 121 -14.84 -14.79 -6.94
C PRO A 121 -13.82 -14.09 -6.04
N MET A 122 -12.55 -14.45 -6.16
CA MET A 122 -11.48 -13.79 -5.42
C MET A 122 -11.22 -12.36 -5.92
N MET A 123 -11.27 -12.14 -7.24
CA MET A 123 -11.15 -10.79 -7.81
C MET A 123 -12.32 -9.89 -7.39
N ASP A 124 -13.54 -10.43 -7.29
CA ASP A 124 -14.68 -9.69 -6.77
C ASP A 124 -14.41 -9.24 -5.32
N LYS A 125 -13.93 -10.14 -4.46
CA LYS A 125 -13.55 -9.81 -3.07
C LYS A 125 -12.44 -8.74 -3.00
N LEU A 126 -11.45 -8.80 -3.89
CA LEU A 126 -10.37 -7.82 -3.95
C LEU A 126 -10.90 -6.44 -4.37
N ILE A 127 -11.80 -6.39 -5.35
CA ILE A 127 -12.43 -5.14 -5.80
C ILE A 127 -13.27 -4.54 -4.68
N ASP A 128 -14.12 -5.33 -4.03
CA ASP A 128 -14.95 -4.90 -2.91
C ASP A 128 -14.07 -4.38 -1.74
N ALA A 129 -13.04 -5.14 -1.38
CA ALA A 129 -12.11 -4.73 -0.33
C ALA A 129 -11.39 -3.42 -0.67
N THR A 130 -10.98 -3.23 -1.93
CA THR A 130 -10.32 -1.99 -2.38
C THR A 130 -11.29 -0.81 -2.31
N TYR A 131 -12.53 -1.02 -2.74
CA TYR A 131 -13.58 0.00 -2.64
C TYR A 131 -13.80 0.44 -1.19
N LEU A 132 -13.99 -0.50 -0.28
CA LEU A 132 -14.19 -0.23 1.15
C LEU A 132 -12.99 0.51 1.74
N GLN A 133 -11.77 0.07 1.45
CA GLN A 133 -10.54 0.70 1.94
C GLN A 133 -10.44 2.16 1.50
N VAL A 134 -10.65 2.44 0.21
CA VAL A 134 -10.45 3.76 -0.39
C VAL A 134 -11.62 4.70 -0.08
N PHE A 135 -12.85 4.26 -0.33
CA PHE A 135 -14.01 5.16 -0.34
C PHE A 135 -14.79 5.19 0.99
N GLU A 136 -14.74 4.13 1.79
CA GLU A 136 -15.44 4.12 3.07
C GLU A 136 -14.51 4.39 4.25
N HIS A 137 -13.36 3.67 4.29
CA HIS A 137 -12.49 3.75 5.46
C HIS A 137 -11.40 4.82 5.34
N GLY A 138 -11.06 5.25 4.12
CA GLY A 138 -9.96 6.18 3.89
C GLY A 138 -8.61 5.65 4.37
N PHE A 139 -8.48 4.33 4.53
CA PHE A 139 -7.25 3.63 4.87
C PHE A 139 -7.08 2.44 3.93
N PHE A 140 -5.99 2.42 3.20
CA PHE A 140 -5.78 1.41 2.16
C PHE A 140 -4.40 0.79 2.21
N HIS A 141 -4.34 -0.46 1.80
CA HIS A 141 -3.11 -1.20 1.52
C HIS A 141 -2.50 -0.67 0.22
N GLY A 142 -1.27 -0.16 0.29
CA GLY A 142 -0.62 0.52 -0.83
C GLY A 142 0.05 -0.41 -1.84
N ASP A 143 0.22 -1.70 -1.52
CA ASP A 143 0.90 -2.68 -2.36
C ASP A 143 0.19 -4.05 -2.41
N PRO A 144 -1.05 -4.12 -2.95
CA PRO A 144 -1.84 -5.36 -2.99
C PRO A 144 -1.40 -6.31 -4.12
N HIS A 145 -0.08 -6.52 -4.31
CA HIS A 145 0.39 -7.45 -5.31
C HIS A 145 0.10 -8.92 -4.92
N PRO A 146 0.04 -9.87 -5.86
CA PRO A 146 -0.36 -11.26 -5.58
C PRO A 146 0.49 -11.99 -4.53
N GLY A 147 1.71 -11.52 -4.25
CA GLY A 147 2.56 -12.06 -3.18
C GLY A 147 2.14 -11.63 -1.77
N ASN A 148 1.43 -10.49 -1.65
CA ASN A 148 0.93 -9.96 -0.39
C ASN A 148 -0.53 -10.34 -0.12
N LEU A 149 -1.11 -11.18 -0.97
CA LEU A 149 -2.49 -11.64 -0.87
C LEU A 149 -2.55 -13.17 -0.78
N MET A 150 -3.43 -13.70 0.05
CA MET A 150 -3.62 -15.13 0.25
C MET A 150 -5.10 -15.49 0.24
N LEU A 151 -5.46 -16.51 -0.53
CA LEU A 151 -6.76 -17.16 -0.42
C LEU A 151 -6.68 -18.21 0.68
N LEU A 152 -7.40 -17.99 1.78
CA LEU A 152 -7.44 -18.90 2.92
C LEU A 152 -8.25 -20.15 2.60
N ASP A 153 -8.01 -21.23 3.37
CA ASP A 153 -8.72 -22.50 3.22
C ASP A 153 -10.24 -22.38 3.53
N ASP A 154 -10.64 -21.36 4.29
CA ASP A 154 -12.05 -21.03 4.58
C ASP A 154 -12.67 -20.12 3.52
N GLY A 155 -11.93 -19.74 2.49
CA GLY A 155 -12.38 -18.92 1.35
C GLY A 155 -12.26 -17.43 1.57
N ARG A 156 -11.75 -16.92 2.70
CA ARG A 156 -11.46 -15.50 2.90
C ARG A 156 -10.21 -15.06 2.13
N LEU A 157 -10.18 -13.78 1.77
CA LEU A 157 -9.00 -13.11 1.23
C LEU A 157 -8.23 -12.44 2.39
N ALA A 158 -6.98 -12.83 2.57
CA ALA A 158 -6.09 -12.24 3.57
C ALA A 158 -5.04 -11.33 2.93
N TYR A 159 -4.81 -10.18 3.55
CA TYR A 159 -3.69 -9.28 3.27
C TYR A 159 -2.55 -9.60 4.23
N LEU A 160 -1.30 -9.73 3.72
CA LEU A 160 -0.18 -10.29 4.50
C LEU A 160 0.88 -9.29 4.93
N ASP A 161 1.25 -8.34 4.06
CA ASP A 161 2.35 -7.39 4.27
C ASP A 161 1.80 -5.96 4.25
N PHE A 162 1.96 -5.23 5.36
CA PHE A 162 1.45 -3.88 5.55
C PHE A 162 2.56 -2.82 5.63
N GLY A 163 3.73 -3.11 5.06
CA GLY A 163 4.84 -2.17 4.97
C GLY A 163 4.47 -0.87 4.26
N ILE A 164 3.59 -0.95 3.24
CA ILE A 164 3.09 0.21 2.52
C ILE A 164 1.58 0.35 2.73
N THR A 165 1.18 1.37 3.46
CA THR A 165 -0.24 1.73 3.65
C THR A 165 -0.44 3.22 3.45
N GLY A 166 -1.65 3.61 3.06
CA GLY A 166 -2.01 5.02 2.89
C GLY A 166 -3.26 5.40 3.67
N THR A 167 -3.39 6.70 3.94
CA THR A 167 -4.59 7.27 4.53
C THR A 167 -5.07 8.43 3.66
N LEU A 168 -6.36 8.43 3.34
CA LEU A 168 -7.04 9.49 2.60
C LEU A 168 -7.85 10.33 3.56
N THR A 169 -7.76 11.64 3.42
CA THR A 169 -8.71 12.56 4.06
C THR A 169 -10.05 12.50 3.32
N GLY A 170 -11.13 12.96 3.96
CA GLY A 170 -12.44 13.04 3.30
C GLY A 170 -12.39 13.85 2.00
N GLU A 171 -11.63 14.95 1.96
CA GLU A 171 -11.44 15.76 0.76
C GLU A 171 -10.73 14.98 -0.37
N MET A 172 -9.74 14.15 -0.03
CA MET A 172 -9.07 13.28 -1.00
C MET A 172 -10.02 12.19 -1.52
N GLN A 173 -10.85 11.61 -0.63
CA GLN A 173 -11.87 10.62 -1.03
C GLN A 173 -12.90 11.24 -1.99
N ASP A 174 -13.40 12.44 -1.68
CA ASP A 174 -14.33 13.17 -2.55
C ASP A 174 -13.70 13.49 -3.91
N THR A 175 -12.42 13.88 -3.93
CA THR A 175 -11.68 14.15 -5.17
C THR A 175 -11.54 12.89 -6.01
N LEU A 176 -11.17 11.77 -5.39
CA LEU A 176 -11.08 10.47 -6.09
C LEU A 176 -12.43 10.00 -6.60
N MET A 177 -13.50 10.16 -5.81
CA MET A 177 -14.85 9.80 -6.24
C MET A 177 -15.29 10.64 -7.44
N ASN A 178 -15.06 11.96 -7.41
CA ASN A 178 -15.37 12.85 -8.52
C ASN A 178 -14.59 12.48 -9.78
N LEU A 179 -13.30 12.17 -9.64
CA LEU A 179 -12.46 11.70 -10.75
C LEU A 179 -13.01 10.40 -11.34
N PHE A 180 -13.34 9.42 -10.49
CA PHE A 180 -13.88 8.14 -10.91
C PHE A 180 -15.21 8.29 -11.64
N MET A 181 -16.14 9.10 -11.09
CA MET A 181 -17.42 9.38 -11.73
C MET A 181 -17.26 10.07 -13.07
N SER A 182 -16.35 11.04 -13.17
CA SER A 182 -16.06 11.74 -14.44
C SER A 182 -15.53 10.77 -15.51
N LEU A 183 -14.69 9.80 -15.10
CA LEU A 183 -14.21 8.73 -16.00
C LEU A 183 -15.36 7.82 -16.47
N VAL A 184 -16.24 7.40 -15.55
CA VAL A 184 -17.40 6.55 -15.86
C VAL A 184 -18.34 7.24 -16.85
N TYR A 185 -18.60 8.55 -16.64
CA TYR A 185 -19.44 9.36 -17.55
C TYR A 185 -18.72 9.84 -18.81
N ARG A 186 -17.40 9.55 -18.96
CA ARG A 186 -16.56 10.00 -20.07
C ARG A 186 -16.52 11.53 -20.21
N ASP A 187 -16.61 12.23 -19.10
CA ASP A 187 -16.54 13.69 -19.03
C ASP A 187 -15.07 14.14 -18.91
N ALA A 188 -14.43 14.36 -20.07
CA ALA A 188 -13.03 14.72 -20.15
C ALA A 188 -12.73 16.09 -19.50
N GLU A 189 -13.68 17.03 -19.54
CA GLU A 189 -13.50 18.36 -18.94
C GLU A 189 -13.45 18.24 -17.40
N SER A 190 -14.38 17.52 -16.81
CA SER A 190 -14.38 17.26 -15.36
C SER A 190 -13.15 16.47 -14.90
N VAL A 191 -12.67 15.51 -15.70
CA VAL A 191 -11.40 14.80 -15.42
C VAL A 191 -10.24 15.78 -15.38
N ALA A 192 -10.08 16.61 -16.42
CA ALA A 192 -9.00 17.59 -16.51
C ALA A 192 -9.05 18.61 -15.37
N MET A 193 -10.24 19.10 -15.02
CA MET A 193 -10.44 20.05 -13.94
C MET A 193 -10.11 19.44 -12.56
N THR A 194 -10.51 18.19 -12.34
CA THR A 194 -10.22 17.46 -11.08
C THR A 194 -8.73 17.23 -10.91
N LEU A 195 -8.03 16.77 -11.96
CA LEU A 195 -6.57 16.58 -11.96
C LEU A 195 -5.82 17.90 -11.74
N TYR A 196 -6.26 18.98 -12.37
CA TYR A 196 -5.68 20.31 -12.16
C TYR A 196 -5.82 20.75 -10.69
N ARG A 197 -7.01 20.64 -10.11
CA ARG A 197 -7.25 21.00 -8.71
C ARG A 197 -6.47 20.13 -7.73
N ALA A 198 -6.24 18.86 -8.06
CA ALA A 198 -5.40 17.97 -7.29
C ALA A 198 -3.89 18.24 -7.41
N GLY A 199 -3.48 19.25 -8.20
CA GLY A 199 -2.07 19.59 -8.42
C GLY A 199 -1.32 18.62 -9.34
N ALA A 200 -2.04 17.76 -10.06
CA ALA A 200 -1.42 16.78 -10.95
C ALA A 200 -0.91 17.40 -12.27
N THR A 201 -1.31 18.63 -12.60
CA THR A 201 -0.85 19.38 -13.80
C THR A 201 -0.76 20.86 -13.52
N ASP A 202 0.29 21.52 -14.00
CA ASP A 202 0.50 22.96 -13.86
C ASP A 202 -0.18 23.79 -14.98
N GLU A 203 -0.66 23.17 -16.06
CA GLU A 203 -1.23 23.88 -17.21
C GLU A 203 -2.54 23.25 -17.70
N LEU A 204 -3.59 24.07 -17.77
CA LEU A 204 -4.86 23.76 -18.48
C LEU A 204 -4.72 23.77 -20.01
N SER A 205 -3.51 23.85 -20.57
CA SER A 205 -3.27 24.00 -22.01
C SER A 205 -3.70 22.80 -22.87
N LEU A 206 -4.16 21.71 -22.24
CA LEU A 206 -4.60 20.49 -22.93
C LEU A 206 -6.09 20.44 -23.29
N ILE A 207 -6.87 21.51 -23.04
CA ILE A 207 -8.33 21.54 -23.26
C ILE A 207 -8.69 22.09 -24.66
N HIS A 208 -7.78 22.10 -25.62
CA HIS A 208 -8.09 22.40 -27.00
C HIS A 208 -7.92 21.18 -27.91
N ILE A 209 -8.73 20.17 -27.69
CA ILE A 209 -9.01 19.11 -28.69
C ILE A 209 -10.53 18.96 -28.84
#